data_3d4c0c5de3c764044b91e1ee45448878
#
_entry.id   3d4c0c5de3c764044b91e1ee45448878
#
_cell.length_a   1.000
_cell.length_b   1.000
_cell.length_c   1.000
_cell.angle_alpha   90.00
_cell.angle_beta   90.00
_cell.angle_gamma   90.00
#
_symmetry.space_group_name_H-M   'P 1'
#
loop_
_entity.id
_entity.type
_entity.pdbx_description
1 polymer ?
#
loop_
_entity_poly.entity_id
_entity_poly.type
_entity_poly.pdbx_seq_one_letter_code
_entity_poly.pdbx_strand_id
1 'polypeptide(L)'
;TSYYMQRKDGVRADGGPADYISFKLDAAKVPDLPKPRPYREIWVCGPRVEGTHLRFGPVARGGLRWSDRREDFRTEVLGLVKAQMVKNTVIVPTGAKGGFVPQYLPDPAVDRQAWLAEGVACYEIFINSLLSVTDNLVAGEVVPPTSVVRWDDDDPYLVVAADKGTATFSDIANTISLDRGFWLGDAFASGGSAGYDHKAMGITARGAWESVKRHFVELGRDCQTEDFTCVGIGDMAGDVFGNGMLLSRHTRLVAAFNH
;
A
#
# COMPACT_ATOMS: atom_id res chain seq x y z
N THR A 1 -13.16 18.88 -2.16
CA THR A 1 -13.59 17.52 -1.74
C THR A 1 -14.39 16.89 -2.85
N SER A 2 -13.95 15.75 -3.34
CA SER A 2 -14.69 14.92 -4.27
C SER A 2 -15.37 13.81 -3.48
N TYR A 3 -16.62 13.50 -3.80
CA TYR A 3 -17.25 12.32 -3.30
C TYR A 3 -17.95 11.59 -4.44
N TYR A 4 -18.06 10.29 -4.31
CA TYR A 4 -18.69 9.43 -5.28
C TYR A 4 -19.80 8.62 -4.64
N MET A 5 -20.95 8.70 -5.24
CA MET A 5 -22.06 7.81 -4.94
C MET A 5 -22.37 7.02 -6.21
N GLN A 6 -22.02 5.77 -6.22
CA GLN A 6 -22.03 4.92 -7.39
C GLN A 6 -23.47 4.71 -7.90
N ARG A 7 -23.74 5.10 -9.12
CA ARG A 7 -25.07 4.95 -9.75
C ARG A 7 -25.09 4.05 -10.98
N LYS A 8 -23.96 3.84 -11.69
CA LYS A 8 -23.95 3.06 -12.93
C LYS A 8 -22.89 1.97 -13.00
N ASP A 9 -21.66 2.25 -12.61
CA ASP A 9 -20.54 1.31 -12.79
C ASP A 9 -20.35 0.37 -11.61
N GLY A 10 -21.16 0.46 -10.62
CA GLY A 10 -21.21 -0.35 -9.43
C GLY A 10 -22.64 -0.55 -8.97
N VAL A 11 -23.53 -0.54 -9.91
CA VAL A 11 -24.90 -1.00 -9.68
C VAL A 11 -24.81 -2.49 -9.31
N ARG A 12 -25.37 -2.85 -8.18
CA ARG A 12 -25.58 -4.26 -7.83
C ARG A 12 -26.24 -4.98 -9.00
N ALA A 13 -26.06 -6.29 -9.11
CA ALA A 13 -26.71 -7.10 -10.15
C ALA A 13 -28.25 -6.94 -10.15
N ASP A 14 -28.83 -6.49 -9.02
CA ASP A 14 -30.26 -6.18 -8.87
C ASP A 14 -30.65 -4.74 -9.25
N GLY A 15 -29.70 -3.92 -9.73
CA GLY A 15 -29.95 -2.53 -10.13
C GLY A 15 -29.98 -1.52 -9.00
N GLY A 16 -29.69 -1.92 -7.76
CA GLY A 16 -29.64 -1.06 -6.58
C GLY A 16 -28.39 -0.16 -6.51
N PRO A 17 -28.36 0.78 -5.57
CA PRO A 17 -27.16 1.60 -5.34
C PRO A 17 -25.99 0.73 -4.84
N ALA A 18 -24.76 1.19 -5.04
CA ALA A 18 -23.59 0.54 -4.51
C ALA A 18 -23.63 0.47 -2.97
N ASP A 19 -23.01 -0.56 -2.43
CA ASP A 19 -22.97 -0.81 -0.98
C ASP A 19 -21.91 0.02 -0.26
N TYR A 20 -21.28 1.01 -0.95
CA TYR A 20 -20.24 1.84 -0.36
C TYR A 20 -20.28 3.28 -0.88
N ILE A 21 -19.69 4.16 -0.12
CA ILE A 21 -19.47 5.57 -0.48
C ILE A 21 -17.97 5.83 -0.39
N SER A 22 -17.44 6.56 -1.38
CA SER A 22 -16.04 6.98 -1.40
C SER A 22 -15.93 8.49 -1.38
N PHE A 23 -15.04 9.01 -0.55
CA PHE A 23 -14.72 10.43 -0.45
C PHE A 23 -13.24 10.63 -0.72
N LYS A 24 -12.88 11.49 -1.67
CA LYS A 24 -11.52 12.00 -1.81
C LYS A 24 -11.45 13.40 -1.19
N LEU A 25 -10.63 13.54 -0.16
CA LEU A 25 -10.54 14.73 0.66
C LEU A 25 -9.24 15.48 0.37
N ASP A 26 -9.34 16.81 0.27
CA ASP A 26 -8.20 17.70 0.39
C ASP A 26 -7.89 17.86 1.89
N ALA A 27 -6.88 17.15 2.36
CA ALA A 27 -6.55 17.11 3.78
C ALA A 27 -6.09 18.48 4.34
N ALA A 28 -5.65 19.41 3.47
CA ALA A 28 -5.30 20.76 3.90
C ALA A 28 -6.53 21.54 4.38
N LYS A 29 -7.70 21.20 3.87
CA LYS A 29 -8.98 21.87 4.20
C LYS A 29 -9.75 21.18 5.35
N VAL A 30 -9.26 20.04 5.84
CA VAL A 30 -9.87 19.34 6.98
C VAL A 30 -9.29 19.94 8.28
N PRO A 31 -10.12 20.56 9.15
CA PRO A 31 -9.64 21.09 10.41
C PRO A 31 -9.14 19.98 11.33
N ASP A 32 -8.19 20.30 12.19
CA ASP A 32 -7.66 19.45 13.27
C ASP A 32 -7.16 18.07 12.86
N LEU A 33 -6.88 17.87 11.57
CA LEU A 33 -6.35 16.59 11.07
C LEU A 33 -4.92 16.37 11.62
N PRO A 34 -4.62 15.18 12.19
CA PRO A 34 -3.29 14.89 12.72
C PRO A 34 -2.19 15.01 11.66
N LYS A 35 -1.04 15.53 12.09
CA LYS A 35 0.16 15.66 11.24
C LYS A 35 0.93 14.34 11.14
N PRO A 36 1.64 14.12 10.01
CA PRO A 36 1.66 14.91 8.79
C PRO A 36 0.33 14.83 8.04
N ARG A 37 -0.09 15.93 7.43
CA ARG A 37 -1.31 15.96 6.61
C ARG A 37 -1.02 15.37 5.23
N PRO A 38 -1.82 14.41 4.74
CA PRO A 38 -1.66 13.90 3.38
C PRO A 38 -1.97 14.95 2.31
N TYR A 39 -1.46 14.77 1.12
CA TYR A 39 -1.84 15.53 -0.07
C TYR A 39 -3.30 15.28 -0.43
N ARG A 40 -3.68 13.98 -0.46
CA ARG A 40 -5.07 13.53 -0.63
C ARG A 40 -5.33 12.34 0.29
N GLU A 41 -6.54 12.26 0.76
CA GLU A 41 -7.03 11.13 1.53
C GLU A 41 -8.30 10.60 0.87
N ILE A 42 -8.37 9.31 0.62
CA ILE A 42 -9.60 8.65 0.20
C ILE A 42 -10.15 7.90 1.41
N TRP A 43 -11.40 8.15 1.73
CA TRP A 43 -12.16 7.43 2.73
C TRP A 43 -13.21 6.57 2.05
N VAL A 44 -13.30 5.32 2.43
CA VAL A 44 -14.30 4.36 1.96
C VAL A 44 -15.15 3.93 3.14
N CYS A 45 -16.47 4.00 2.99
CA CYS A 45 -17.43 3.60 4.00
C CYS A 45 -18.51 2.73 3.36
N GLY A 46 -18.72 1.56 3.92
CA GLY A 46 -19.76 0.62 3.51
C GLY A 46 -20.10 -0.36 4.61
N PRO A 47 -21.22 -1.10 4.49
CA PRO A 47 -21.65 -2.04 5.52
C PRO A 47 -20.67 -3.22 5.72
N ARG A 48 -19.93 -3.62 4.68
CA ARG A 48 -19.00 -4.76 4.74
C ARG A 48 -17.57 -4.34 5.02
N VAL A 49 -17.16 -3.13 4.63
CA VAL A 49 -15.78 -2.68 4.72
C VAL A 49 -15.71 -1.18 4.94
N GLU A 50 -14.80 -0.76 5.78
CA GLU A 50 -14.31 0.61 5.88
C GLU A 50 -12.83 0.66 5.54
N GLY A 51 -12.37 1.82 5.05
CA GLY A 51 -10.96 1.94 4.74
C GLY A 51 -10.54 3.37 4.44
N THR A 52 -9.23 3.57 4.46
CA THR A 52 -8.62 4.85 4.09
C THR A 52 -7.38 4.64 3.25
N HIS A 53 -7.10 5.60 2.38
CA HIS A 53 -5.85 5.66 1.63
C HIS A 53 -5.25 7.07 1.74
N LEU A 54 -4.06 7.17 2.32
CA LEU A 54 -3.33 8.40 2.55
C LEU A 54 -2.20 8.52 1.53
N ARG A 55 -2.20 9.59 0.74
CA ARG A 55 -1.19 9.87 -0.27
C ARG A 55 -0.55 11.23 0.00
N PHE A 56 0.79 11.28 0.03
CA PHE A 56 1.54 12.47 0.46
C PHE A 56 2.09 13.32 -0.69
N GLY A 57 1.77 12.96 -1.92
CA GLY A 57 2.10 13.75 -3.12
C GLY A 57 1.26 13.32 -4.32
N PRO A 58 1.31 14.08 -5.43
CA PRO A 58 0.61 13.70 -6.67
C PRO A 58 1.04 12.35 -7.19
N VAL A 59 2.35 12.06 -7.14
CA VAL A 59 2.93 10.76 -7.46
C VAL A 59 3.49 10.17 -6.17
N ALA A 60 2.83 9.14 -5.67
CA ALA A 60 3.18 8.47 -4.42
C ALA A 60 2.76 7.00 -4.48
N ARG A 61 3.51 6.12 -3.83
CA ARG A 61 3.24 4.69 -3.84
C ARG A 61 3.44 4.06 -2.47
N GLY A 62 2.72 3.00 -2.19
CA GLY A 62 2.85 2.25 -0.96
C GLY A 62 1.78 1.18 -0.80
N GLY A 63 1.94 0.36 0.23
CA GLY A 63 1.13 -0.82 0.45
C GLY A 63 -0.21 -0.54 1.12
N LEU A 64 -1.08 -1.52 0.98
CA LEU A 64 -2.38 -1.58 1.66
C LEU A 64 -2.31 -2.62 2.77
N ARG A 65 -2.92 -2.30 3.90
CA ARG A 65 -3.05 -3.20 5.04
C ARG A 65 -4.46 -3.73 5.17
N TRP A 66 -4.63 -5.03 5.31
CA TRP A 66 -5.80 -5.60 5.93
C TRP A 66 -5.63 -5.45 7.45
N SER A 67 -6.43 -4.58 8.05
CA SER A 67 -6.35 -4.23 9.47
C SER A 67 -7.45 -4.92 10.27
N ASP A 68 -7.15 -5.25 11.51
CA ASP A 68 -8.11 -5.68 12.54
C ASP A 68 -8.49 -4.56 13.53
N ARG A 69 -7.91 -3.37 13.32
CA ARG A 69 -8.09 -2.19 14.18
C ARG A 69 -9.30 -1.36 13.75
N ARG A 70 -10.49 -1.79 14.12
CA ARG A 70 -11.75 -1.16 13.71
C ARG A 70 -11.86 0.31 14.10
N GLU A 71 -11.44 0.65 15.32
CA GLU A 71 -11.65 1.98 15.88
C GLU A 71 -10.60 2.99 15.43
N ASP A 72 -9.40 2.54 15.08
CA ASP A 72 -8.26 3.44 14.85
C ASP A 72 -7.37 3.06 13.66
N PHE A 73 -7.92 2.33 12.67
CA PHE A 73 -7.17 1.92 11.47
C PHE A 73 -6.54 3.12 10.73
N ARG A 74 -7.19 4.29 10.73
CA ARG A 74 -6.61 5.49 10.14
C ARG A 74 -5.32 5.91 10.85
N THR A 75 -5.30 5.83 12.16
CA THR A 75 -4.09 6.13 12.98
C THR A 75 -2.99 5.12 12.68
N GLU A 76 -3.32 3.83 12.53
CA GLU A 76 -2.39 2.80 12.09
C GLU A 76 -1.78 3.13 10.73
N VAL A 77 -2.61 3.43 9.74
CA VAL A 77 -2.17 3.79 8.38
C VAL A 77 -1.28 5.03 8.39
N LEU A 78 -1.63 6.04 9.17
CA LEU A 78 -0.79 7.24 9.34
C LEU A 78 0.57 6.89 9.97
N GLY A 79 0.60 5.99 10.94
CA GLY A 79 1.85 5.48 11.54
C GLY A 79 2.73 4.77 10.52
N LEU A 80 2.13 3.93 9.66
CA LEU A 80 2.84 3.22 8.60
C LEU A 80 3.47 4.17 7.56
N VAL A 81 2.75 5.22 7.15
CA VAL A 81 3.30 6.18 6.20
C VAL A 81 4.35 7.08 6.82
N LYS A 82 4.22 7.44 8.10
CA LYS A 82 5.29 8.15 8.83
C LYS A 82 6.59 7.36 8.80
N ALA A 83 6.53 6.06 9.09
CA ALA A 83 7.69 5.19 9.00
C ALA A 83 8.26 5.10 7.57
N GLN A 84 7.40 5.01 6.55
CA GLN A 84 7.81 5.00 5.14
C GLN A 84 8.58 6.27 4.75
N MET A 85 8.15 7.43 5.20
CA MET A 85 8.77 8.72 4.87
C MET A 85 10.21 8.83 5.34
N VAL A 86 10.61 8.13 6.40
CA VAL A 86 11.98 8.20 6.93
C VAL A 86 12.87 7.04 6.50
N LYS A 87 12.31 5.92 6.04
CA LYS A 87 13.11 4.76 5.63
C LYS A 87 13.22 4.55 4.13
N ASN A 88 12.34 5.13 3.33
CA ASN A 88 12.29 4.93 1.87
C ASN A 88 12.45 6.23 1.08
N THR A 89 12.94 7.29 1.70
CA THR A 89 13.00 8.65 1.10
C THR A 89 13.81 8.74 -0.18
N VAL A 90 14.78 7.86 -0.39
CA VAL A 90 15.58 7.84 -1.63
C VAL A 90 14.85 7.11 -2.76
N ILE A 91 14.14 6.04 -2.43
CA ILE A 91 13.45 5.18 -3.40
C ILE A 91 12.07 5.73 -3.75
N VAL A 92 11.36 6.22 -2.73
CA VAL A 92 10.02 6.78 -2.84
C VAL A 92 10.00 8.12 -2.11
N PRO A 93 10.27 9.23 -2.80
CA PRO A 93 10.34 10.56 -2.18
C PRO A 93 9.01 10.98 -1.53
N THR A 94 7.91 10.45 -2.05
CA THR A 94 6.58 10.61 -1.46
C THR A 94 5.90 9.27 -1.27
N GLY A 95 5.47 8.99 -0.05
CA GLY A 95 4.82 7.75 0.33
C GLY A 95 3.30 7.81 0.23
N ALA A 96 2.72 6.63 0.12
CA ALA A 96 1.29 6.39 0.29
C ALA A 96 1.09 5.13 1.12
N LYS A 97 0.05 5.11 1.91
CA LYS A 97 -0.41 3.92 2.63
C LYS A 97 -1.91 3.90 2.68
N GLY A 98 -2.47 2.72 2.60
CA GLY A 98 -3.89 2.50 2.81
C GLY A 98 -4.13 1.33 3.74
N GLY A 99 -5.35 1.23 4.20
CA GLY A 99 -5.81 0.11 5.00
C GLY A 99 -7.31 -0.03 4.93
N PHE A 100 -7.79 -1.24 5.09
CA PHE A 100 -9.21 -1.56 5.14
C PHE A 100 -9.50 -2.53 6.27
N VAL A 101 -10.71 -2.45 6.80
CA VAL A 101 -11.21 -3.27 7.89
C VAL A 101 -12.52 -3.92 7.45
N PRO A 102 -12.57 -5.24 7.27
CA PRO A 102 -13.81 -5.96 7.11
C PRO A 102 -14.68 -5.88 8.37
N GLN A 103 -15.96 -5.61 8.21
CA GLN A 103 -16.89 -5.44 9.34
C GLN A 103 -17.41 -6.77 9.90
N TYR A 104 -17.55 -7.80 9.05
CA TYR A 104 -18.17 -9.06 9.38
C TYR A 104 -17.30 -10.24 8.96
N LEU A 105 -16.16 -10.42 9.63
CA LEU A 105 -15.31 -11.58 9.39
C LEU A 105 -15.81 -12.81 10.13
N PRO A 106 -15.91 -13.97 9.46
CA PRO A 106 -16.05 -15.25 10.14
C PRO A 106 -14.86 -15.52 11.08
N ASP A 107 -15.06 -16.34 12.08
CA ASP A 107 -13.95 -16.76 12.95
C ASP A 107 -12.99 -17.66 12.16
N PRO A 108 -11.71 -17.28 11.98
CA PRO A 108 -10.73 -18.07 11.25
C PRO A 108 -10.39 -19.41 11.92
N ALA A 109 -10.68 -19.56 13.22
CA ALA A 109 -10.50 -20.84 13.92
C ALA A 109 -11.61 -21.83 13.56
N VAL A 110 -12.79 -21.33 13.13
CA VAL A 110 -13.95 -22.16 12.74
C VAL A 110 -13.94 -22.41 11.24
N ASP A 111 -13.78 -21.36 10.44
CA ASP A 111 -13.75 -21.45 8.97
C ASP A 111 -12.75 -20.44 8.37
N ARG A 112 -11.51 -20.89 8.20
CA ARG A 112 -10.45 -20.09 7.62
C ARG A 112 -10.72 -19.74 6.14
N GLN A 113 -11.43 -20.61 5.41
CA GLN A 113 -11.73 -20.36 4.00
C GLN A 113 -12.77 -19.26 3.85
N ALA A 114 -13.84 -19.31 4.63
CA ALA A 114 -14.84 -18.25 4.66
C ALA A 114 -14.24 -16.91 5.14
N TRP A 115 -13.36 -16.95 6.15
CA TRP A 115 -12.64 -15.77 6.63
C TRP A 115 -11.81 -15.13 5.50
N LEU A 116 -11.05 -15.93 4.76
CA LEU A 116 -10.24 -15.43 3.65
C LEU A 116 -11.11 -14.89 2.50
N ALA A 117 -12.18 -15.62 2.15
CA ALA A 117 -13.11 -15.21 1.10
C ALA A 117 -13.77 -13.86 1.40
N GLU A 118 -14.20 -13.64 2.65
CA GLU A 118 -14.76 -12.34 3.06
C GLU A 118 -13.69 -11.24 3.01
N GLY A 119 -12.47 -11.53 3.42
CA GLY A 119 -11.35 -10.60 3.32
C GLY A 119 -11.03 -10.19 1.89
N VAL A 120 -11.04 -11.15 0.96
CA VAL A 120 -10.87 -10.88 -0.49
C VAL A 120 -12.01 -10.03 -1.02
N ALA A 121 -13.25 -10.37 -0.73
CA ALA A 121 -14.41 -9.60 -1.18
C ALA A 121 -14.40 -8.16 -0.65
N CYS A 122 -13.99 -7.95 0.61
CA CYS A 122 -13.81 -6.62 1.18
C CYS A 122 -12.66 -5.85 0.50
N TYR A 123 -11.56 -6.55 0.16
CA TYR A 123 -10.46 -5.95 -0.59
C TYR A 123 -10.88 -5.51 -1.99
N GLU A 124 -11.64 -6.33 -2.70
CA GLU A 124 -12.19 -5.98 -4.03
C GLU A 124 -13.08 -4.74 -3.96
N ILE A 125 -13.97 -4.65 -2.96
CA ILE A 125 -14.80 -3.46 -2.73
C ILE A 125 -13.90 -2.25 -2.46
N PHE A 126 -12.88 -2.38 -1.62
CA PHE A 126 -11.98 -1.29 -1.29
C PHE A 126 -11.21 -0.79 -2.52
N ILE A 127 -10.61 -1.67 -3.32
CA ILE A 127 -9.90 -1.31 -4.56
C ILE A 127 -10.84 -0.62 -5.56
N ASN A 128 -12.01 -1.19 -5.78
CA ASN A 128 -13.03 -0.59 -6.65
C ASN A 128 -13.43 0.82 -6.16
N SER A 129 -13.54 0.99 -4.86
CA SER A 129 -13.88 2.26 -4.22
C SER A 129 -12.78 3.31 -4.42
N LEU A 130 -11.51 2.93 -4.32
CA LEU A 130 -10.38 3.83 -4.59
C LEU A 130 -10.37 4.29 -6.05
N LEU A 131 -10.52 3.35 -6.99
CA LEU A 131 -10.54 3.65 -8.42
C LEU A 131 -11.76 4.46 -8.85
N SER A 132 -12.89 4.35 -8.14
CA SER A 132 -14.12 5.10 -8.46
C SER A 132 -13.99 6.60 -8.26
N VAL A 133 -13.01 7.09 -7.51
CA VAL A 133 -12.73 8.52 -7.28
C VAL A 133 -11.36 8.95 -7.82
N THR A 134 -10.76 8.11 -8.67
CA THR A 134 -9.47 8.40 -9.33
C THR A 134 -9.73 8.66 -10.82
N ASP A 135 -9.18 9.74 -11.35
CA ASP A 135 -9.27 10.05 -12.77
C ASP A 135 -8.50 9.00 -13.59
N ASN A 136 -8.92 8.79 -14.82
CA ASN A 136 -8.20 7.92 -15.77
C ASN A 136 -7.36 8.77 -16.74
N LEU A 137 -6.46 8.13 -17.47
CA LEU A 137 -5.71 8.72 -18.57
C LEU A 137 -6.04 7.93 -19.86
N VAL A 138 -6.67 8.59 -20.81
CA VAL A 138 -7.08 7.97 -22.07
C VAL A 138 -6.50 8.76 -23.24
N ALA A 139 -5.65 8.14 -24.04
CA ALA A 139 -4.96 8.80 -25.17
C ALA A 139 -4.21 10.10 -24.79
N GLY A 140 -3.70 10.18 -23.56
CA GLY A 140 -2.99 11.36 -23.03
C GLY A 140 -3.89 12.42 -22.38
N GLU A 141 -5.20 12.25 -22.44
CA GLU A 141 -6.16 13.16 -21.82
C GLU A 141 -6.69 12.62 -20.51
N VAL A 142 -6.85 13.49 -19.51
CA VAL A 142 -7.41 13.10 -18.21
C VAL A 142 -8.92 12.99 -18.31
N VAL A 143 -9.45 11.82 -17.96
CA VAL A 143 -10.89 11.51 -18.02
C VAL A 143 -11.38 11.26 -16.60
N PRO A 144 -12.19 12.15 -16.02
CA PRO A 144 -12.79 11.94 -14.71
C PRO A 144 -13.75 10.74 -14.71
N PRO A 145 -13.88 10.05 -13.55
CA PRO A 145 -14.87 9.00 -13.40
C PRO A 145 -16.30 9.54 -13.64
N THR A 146 -17.15 8.70 -14.19
CA THR A 146 -18.58 9.03 -14.33
C THR A 146 -19.27 9.04 -12.95
N SER A 147 -20.28 9.88 -12.78
CA SER A 147 -21.08 9.97 -11.55
C SER A 147 -20.30 10.45 -10.31
N VAL A 148 -19.20 11.16 -10.50
CA VAL A 148 -18.40 11.78 -9.44
C VAL A 148 -18.72 13.27 -9.39
N VAL A 149 -18.85 13.81 -8.17
CA VAL A 149 -18.82 15.27 -7.93
C VAL A 149 -17.38 15.66 -7.64
N ARG A 150 -16.72 16.26 -8.60
CA ARG A 150 -15.30 16.62 -8.53
C ARG A 150 -15.14 18.12 -8.23
N TRP A 151 -14.36 18.42 -7.19
CA TRP A 151 -14.03 19.79 -6.74
C TRP A 151 -12.51 20.06 -6.72
N ASP A 152 -11.72 19.06 -7.06
CA ASP A 152 -10.27 19.09 -7.15
C ASP A 152 -9.79 19.07 -8.60
N ASP A 153 -8.51 19.35 -8.80
CA ASP A 153 -7.86 19.30 -10.10
C ASP A 153 -7.66 17.84 -10.56
N ASP A 154 -7.17 17.69 -11.77
CA ASP A 154 -6.84 16.40 -12.37
C ASP A 154 -5.91 15.58 -11.50
N ASP A 155 -6.27 14.32 -11.26
CA ASP A 155 -5.56 13.41 -10.37
C ASP A 155 -5.65 11.95 -10.86
N PRO A 156 -4.96 11.62 -11.97
CA PRO A 156 -5.04 10.29 -12.59
C PRO A 156 -4.07 9.26 -11.97
N TYR A 157 -3.41 9.58 -10.87
CA TYR A 157 -2.39 8.70 -10.30
C TYR A 157 -2.85 8.02 -9.02
N LEU A 158 -2.87 6.69 -9.05
CA LEU A 158 -3.02 5.84 -7.88
C LEU A 158 -2.21 4.56 -8.09
N VAL A 159 -1.32 4.24 -7.16
CA VAL A 159 -0.56 2.98 -7.14
C VAL A 159 -0.66 2.37 -5.77
N VAL A 160 -0.95 1.10 -5.73
CA VAL A 160 -1.06 0.32 -4.50
C VAL A 160 -0.05 -0.84 -4.49
N ALA A 161 0.08 -1.52 -3.37
CA ALA A 161 0.79 -2.78 -3.26
C ALA A 161 0.09 -3.63 -2.22
N ALA A 162 0.15 -4.95 -2.35
CA ALA A 162 -0.30 -5.82 -1.28
C ALA A 162 0.59 -5.65 -0.04
N ASP A 163 0.03 -5.82 1.13
CA ASP A 163 0.81 -5.95 2.36
C ASP A 163 1.51 -7.31 2.36
N LYS A 164 2.44 -7.50 3.28
CA LYS A 164 3.32 -8.67 3.36
C LYS A 164 2.62 -10.00 3.05
N GLY A 165 3.16 -10.73 2.08
CA GLY A 165 2.88 -12.15 1.90
C GLY A 165 1.70 -12.49 1.00
N THR A 166 1.06 -11.52 0.35
CA THR A 166 -0.10 -11.77 -0.51
C THR A 166 0.11 -11.25 -1.95
N ALA A 167 0.98 -11.90 -2.72
CA ALA A 167 1.09 -11.64 -4.17
C ALA A 167 -0.30 -11.73 -4.85
N THR A 168 -1.15 -12.63 -4.39
CA THR A 168 -2.54 -12.81 -4.82
C THR A 168 -3.37 -11.53 -4.72
N PHE A 169 -3.20 -10.71 -3.69
CA PHE A 169 -3.94 -9.45 -3.56
C PHE A 169 -3.52 -8.41 -4.61
N SER A 170 -2.24 -8.39 -4.98
CA SER A 170 -1.78 -7.53 -6.08
C SER A 170 -2.36 -7.98 -7.42
N ASP A 171 -2.47 -9.27 -7.67
CA ASP A 171 -3.09 -9.80 -8.88
C ASP A 171 -4.59 -9.46 -8.95
N ILE A 172 -5.31 -9.55 -7.84
CA ILE A 172 -6.71 -9.13 -7.74
C ILE A 172 -6.84 -7.62 -8.08
N ALA A 173 -6.01 -6.79 -7.48
CA ALA A 173 -6.03 -5.34 -7.74
C ALA A 173 -5.71 -5.02 -9.20
N ASN A 174 -4.74 -5.70 -9.81
CA ASN A 174 -4.39 -5.53 -11.22
C ASN A 174 -5.52 -6.00 -12.14
N THR A 175 -6.19 -7.10 -11.82
CA THR A 175 -7.38 -7.55 -12.56
C THR A 175 -8.48 -6.49 -12.54
N ILE A 176 -8.79 -5.92 -11.38
CA ILE A 176 -9.78 -4.84 -11.26
C ILE A 176 -9.35 -3.60 -12.06
N SER A 177 -8.07 -3.26 -12.05
CA SER A 177 -7.51 -2.15 -12.84
C SER A 177 -7.72 -2.36 -14.33
N LEU A 178 -7.41 -3.56 -14.84
CA LEU A 178 -7.60 -3.94 -16.23
C LEU A 178 -9.09 -3.94 -16.63
N ASP A 179 -9.95 -4.53 -15.82
CA ASP A 179 -11.39 -4.61 -16.06
C ASP A 179 -12.06 -3.22 -16.13
N ARG A 180 -11.52 -2.27 -15.35
CA ARG A 180 -11.96 -0.87 -15.39
C ARG A 180 -11.31 -0.05 -16.52
N GLY A 181 -10.39 -0.61 -17.26
CA GLY A 181 -9.61 0.12 -18.27
C GLY A 181 -8.78 1.26 -17.65
N PHE A 182 -8.32 1.10 -16.41
CA PHE A 182 -7.47 2.09 -15.77
C PHE A 182 -6.08 2.09 -16.44
N TRP A 183 -5.55 3.27 -16.71
CA TRP A 183 -4.37 3.44 -17.57
C TRP A 183 -3.09 2.73 -17.10
N LEU A 184 -2.96 2.48 -15.80
CA LEU A 184 -1.82 1.74 -15.26
C LEU A 184 -1.93 0.21 -15.50
N GLY A 185 -3.13 -0.31 -15.79
CA GLY A 185 -3.31 -1.73 -16.06
C GLY A 185 -2.73 -2.62 -14.97
N ASP A 186 -1.85 -3.53 -15.33
CA ASP A 186 -1.14 -4.46 -14.44
C ASP A 186 0.03 -3.83 -13.64
N ALA A 187 0.34 -2.57 -13.89
CA ALA A 187 1.28 -1.78 -13.08
C ALA A 187 0.59 -1.04 -11.92
N PHE A 188 -0.73 -1.11 -11.80
CA PHE A 188 -1.49 -0.49 -10.72
C PHE A 188 -1.10 -1.01 -9.33
N ALA A 189 -0.95 -2.32 -9.19
CA ALA A 189 -0.49 -2.95 -7.96
C ALA A 189 0.88 -3.61 -8.17
N SER A 190 1.87 -3.20 -7.39
CA SER A 190 3.20 -3.80 -7.43
C SER A 190 3.25 -5.12 -6.65
N GLY A 191 4.11 -6.03 -7.09
CA GLY A 191 4.35 -7.32 -6.42
C GLY A 191 3.40 -8.43 -6.84
N GLY A 192 2.64 -8.27 -7.92
CA GLY A 192 1.83 -9.33 -8.54
C GLY A 192 2.66 -10.34 -9.34
N SER A 193 1.99 -11.38 -9.84
CA SER A 193 2.61 -12.48 -10.60
C SER A 193 3.24 -12.05 -11.93
N ALA A 194 2.77 -10.95 -12.53
CA ALA A 194 3.35 -10.35 -13.71
C ALA A 194 4.66 -9.58 -13.43
N GLY A 195 4.96 -9.30 -12.15
CA GLY A 195 6.17 -8.65 -11.70
C GLY A 195 7.32 -9.65 -11.45
N TYR A 196 8.35 -9.17 -10.79
CA TYR A 196 9.48 -9.99 -10.36
C TYR A 196 9.41 -10.28 -8.85
N ASP A 197 9.93 -11.42 -8.44
CA ASP A 197 10.05 -11.79 -7.04
C ASP A 197 11.24 -11.04 -6.41
N HIS A 198 10.92 -9.98 -5.65
CA HIS A 198 11.90 -9.16 -4.94
C HIS A 198 12.80 -9.98 -4.01
N LYS A 199 12.23 -11.01 -3.37
CA LYS A 199 12.91 -11.85 -2.40
C LYS A 199 13.87 -12.83 -3.08
N ALA A 200 13.43 -13.47 -4.17
CA ALA A 200 14.26 -14.34 -4.97
C ALA A 200 15.43 -13.58 -5.62
N MET A 201 15.21 -12.34 -6.03
CA MET A 201 16.26 -11.46 -6.56
C MET A 201 17.17 -10.87 -5.49
N GLY A 202 16.74 -10.84 -4.23
CA GLY A 202 17.45 -10.19 -3.12
C GLY A 202 17.66 -8.69 -3.32
N ILE A 203 16.79 -8.02 -4.07
CA ILE A 203 17.02 -6.64 -4.54
C ILE A 203 17.01 -5.63 -3.39
N THR A 204 16.16 -5.82 -2.39
CA THR A 204 16.09 -4.95 -1.23
C THR A 204 17.32 -5.12 -0.34
N ALA A 205 17.77 -6.36 -0.15
CA ALA A 205 19.01 -6.66 0.58
C ALA A 205 20.24 -6.05 -0.10
N ARG A 206 20.34 -6.15 -1.43
CA ARG A 206 21.44 -5.54 -2.20
C ARG A 206 21.45 -4.02 -2.07
N GLY A 207 20.30 -3.37 -2.18
CA GLY A 207 20.18 -1.92 -1.96
C GLY A 207 20.54 -1.50 -0.53
N ALA A 208 20.07 -2.26 0.47
CA ALA A 208 20.45 -2.04 1.86
C ALA A 208 21.95 -2.20 2.08
N TRP A 209 22.59 -3.16 1.41
CA TRP A 209 24.03 -3.37 1.51
C TRP A 209 24.83 -2.20 0.94
N GLU A 210 24.41 -1.59 -0.16
CA GLU A 210 25.03 -0.36 -0.66
C GLU A 210 24.97 0.77 0.36
N SER A 211 23.84 0.89 1.08
CA SER A 211 23.69 1.82 2.20
C SER A 211 24.64 1.50 3.36
N VAL A 212 24.77 0.22 3.73
CA VAL A 212 25.70 -0.21 4.78
C VAL A 212 27.14 0.17 4.40
N LYS A 213 27.58 -0.15 3.21
CA LYS A 213 28.92 0.24 2.72
C LYS A 213 29.13 1.76 2.83
N ARG A 214 28.13 2.53 2.40
CA ARG A 214 28.22 3.99 2.47
C ARG A 214 28.39 4.50 3.90
N HIS A 215 27.60 3.97 4.85
CA HIS A 215 27.75 4.35 6.25
C HIS A 215 29.10 3.97 6.84
N PHE A 216 29.66 2.82 6.50
CA PHE A 216 30.98 2.41 6.98
C PHE A 216 32.11 3.28 6.40
N VAL A 217 31.97 3.73 5.15
CA VAL A 217 32.93 4.70 4.55
C VAL A 217 32.96 6.02 5.36
N GLU A 218 31.81 6.51 5.83
CA GLU A 218 31.75 7.70 6.70
C GLU A 218 32.43 7.47 8.06
N LEU A 219 32.50 6.22 8.52
CA LEU A 219 33.24 5.83 9.72
C LEU A 219 34.74 5.56 9.47
N GLY A 220 35.21 5.72 8.23
CA GLY A 220 36.59 5.43 7.83
C GLY A 220 36.92 3.94 7.83
N ARG A 221 35.95 3.05 7.65
CA ARG A 221 36.10 1.59 7.66
C ARG A 221 35.58 0.95 6.39
N ASP A 222 36.15 -0.17 6.01
CA ASP A 222 35.66 -1.00 4.92
C ASP A 222 35.03 -2.29 5.42
N CYS A 223 33.70 -2.31 5.50
CA CYS A 223 32.94 -3.47 5.95
C CYS A 223 33.00 -4.68 4.98
N GLN A 224 33.67 -4.56 3.86
CA GLN A 224 33.90 -5.67 2.91
C GLN A 224 35.21 -6.40 3.19
N THR A 225 36.13 -5.80 3.94
CA THR A 225 37.45 -6.35 4.26
C THR A 225 37.73 -6.42 5.76
N GLU A 226 36.97 -5.71 6.59
CA GLU A 226 37.13 -5.65 8.03
C GLU A 226 35.92 -6.24 8.76
N ASP A 227 36.19 -7.04 9.79
CA ASP A 227 35.13 -7.59 10.66
C ASP A 227 34.40 -6.47 11.41
N PHE A 228 33.09 -6.56 11.46
CA PHE A 228 32.24 -5.66 12.23
C PHE A 228 31.10 -6.43 12.94
N THR A 229 30.74 -5.99 14.14
CA THR A 229 29.65 -6.58 14.88
C THR A 229 28.31 -6.06 14.39
N CYS A 230 27.31 -6.94 14.38
CA CYS A 230 25.95 -6.62 13.95
C CYS A 230 24.92 -7.18 14.92
N VAL A 231 23.90 -6.40 15.22
CA VAL A 231 22.67 -6.85 15.88
C VAL A 231 21.54 -6.77 14.87
N GLY A 232 20.89 -7.88 14.61
CA GLY A 232 19.74 -7.96 13.72
C GLY A 232 18.43 -7.84 14.50
N ILE A 233 17.55 -6.95 14.07
CA ILE A 233 16.21 -6.77 14.65
C ILE A 233 15.20 -6.74 13.51
N GLY A 234 14.26 -7.68 13.49
CA GLY A 234 13.18 -7.74 12.50
C GLY A 234 12.95 -9.13 11.94
N ASP A 235 12.33 -9.19 10.75
CA ASP A 235 12.02 -10.45 10.08
C ASP A 235 13.30 -11.13 9.55
N MET A 236 13.76 -12.15 10.27
CA MET A 236 14.97 -12.90 9.93
C MET A 236 14.83 -13.73 8.65
N ALA A 237 13.62 -14.11 8.27
CA ALA A 237 13.32 -14.75 7.00
C ALA A 237 13.06 -13.74 5.86
N GLY A 238 13.03 -12.45 6.16
CA GLY A 238 12.85 -11.38 5.21
C GLY A 238 14.06 -11.17 4.30
N ASP A 239 13.84 -10.52 3.15
CA ASP A 239 14.91 -10.27 2.19
C ASP A 239 16.06 -9.46 2.81
N VAL A 240 15.77 -8.34 3.46
CA VAL A 240 16.81 -7.45 4.02
C VAL A 240 17.67 -8.16 5.06
N PHE A 241 17.05 -8.88 6.00
CA PHE A 241 17.81 -9.57 7.04
C PHE A 241 18.44 -10.86 6.52
N GLY A 242 17.63 -11.78 5.99
CA GLY A 242 18.10 -13.09 5.54
C GLY A 242 19.14 -13.01 4.44
N ASN A 243 18.80 -12.41 3.30
CA ASN A 243 19.74 -12.24 2.20
C ASN A 243 20.85 -11.23 2.51
N GLY A 244 20.55 -10.18 3.29
CA GLY A 244 21.53 -9.14 3.67
C GLY A 244 22.68 -9.70 4.50
N MET A 245 22.44 -10.65 5.41
CA MET A 245 23.49 -11.29 6.20
C MET A 245 24.47 -12.11 5.35
N LEU A 246 24.07 -12.53 4.15
CA LEU A 246 24.89 -13.32 3.24
C LEU A 246 25.81 -12.49 2.35
N LEU A 247 25.65 -11.15 2.33
CA LEU A 247 26.38 -10.27 1.42
C LEU A 247 27.82 -9.96 1.87
N SER A 248 28.17 -10.24 3.13
CA SER A 248 29.54 -10.10 3.62
C SER A 248 29.95 -11.24 4.55
N ARG A 249 31.18 -11.71 4.39
CA ARG A 249 31.79 -12.68 5.30
C ARG A 249 32.35 -12.03 6.57
N HIS A 250 32.39 -10.72 6.63
CA HIS A 250 32.93 -9.91 7.72
C HIS A 250 31.86 -9.51 8.74
N THR A 251 30.58 -9.79 8.46
CA THR A 251 29.47 -9.56 9.42
C THR A 251 29.61 -10.56 10.58
N ARG A 252 29.77 -10.06 11.80
CA ARG A 252 29.79 -10.83 13.06
C ARG A 252 28.48 -10.59 13.78
N LEU A 253 27.49 -11.45 13.50
CA LEU A 253 26.19 -11.37 14.15
C LEU A 253 26.30 -11.78 15.61
N VAL A 254 26.12 -10.83 16.53
CA VAL A 254 26.24 -11.06 17.99
C VAL A 254 24.89 -11.28 18.66
N ALA A 255 23.82 -10.78 18.09
CA ALA A 255 22.45 -11.04 18.54
C ALA A 255 21.45 -10.87 17.39
N ALA A 256 20.36 -11.59 17.46
CA ALA A 256 19.26 -11.50 16.51
C ALA A 256 17.92 -11.60 17.24
N PHE A 257 17.03 -10.65 16.96
CA PHE A 257 15.69 -10.58 17.54
C PHE A 257 14.67 -10.64 16.39
N ASN A 258 13.88 -11.70 16.38
CA ASN A 258 12.77 -11.88 15.44
C ASN A 258 11.46 -11.38 16.08
N HIS A 259 10.40 -11.23 15.28
CA HIS A 259 9.04 -10.90 15.74
C HIS A 259 8.28 -12.13 16.21
#